data_dc3003d8e221d99a59deadff87dc8aa1
#
_entry.id   dc3003d8e221d99a59deadff87dc8aa1
#
_cell.length_a   1.000
_cell.length_b   1.000
_cell.length_c   1.000
_cell.angle_alpha   90.00
_cell.angle_beta   90.00
_cell.angle_gamma   90.00
#
_symmetry.space_group_name_H-M   'P 1'
#
loop_
_entity.id
_entity.type
_entity.pdbx_description
1 polymer ?
#
loop_
_entity_poly.entity_id
_entity_poly.type
_entity_poly.pdbx_seq_one_letter_code
_entity_poly.pdbx_strand_id
1 'polypeptide(L)'
;MAEAGFRARHGPYRGSLQTGMPQLNNAVIDFLLQRKSPPISQIKEPGPNRNQLNEMIRIATRVPDHGLLEPWRFILYQGDARRKVGEFLAMRAAEIEGPLNEQRIEQEKARFSRAPMVIGVVSTPKPHDRIPEWEQFLSGGNAAFSLVLAAHALGFGANWVSNWYSGDAKSREFLGLAAHERVIGFVHIGTVSVPIPDRPRPEPVSVLTEFLAPDWSV
;
A
#
# COMPACT_ATOMS: atom_id res chain seq x y z
N MET A 1 7.55 -2.78 -36.30
CA MET A 1 6.53 -3.84 -36.16
C MET A 1 7.19 -5.06 -35.56
N ALA A 2 6.95 -5.34 -34.31
CA ALA A 2 7.13 -6.64 -33.65
C ALA A 2 6.29 -6.59 -32.37
N GLU A 3 5.07 -7.09 -32.46
CA GLU A 3 4.21 -7.37 -31.31
C GLU A 3 4.81 -8.56 -30.55
N ALA A 4 5.43 -8.31 -29.40
CA ALA A 4 5.81 -9.37 -28.48
C ALA A 4 4.58 -9.77 -27.66
N GLY A 5 3.88 -10.81 -28.10
CA GLY A 5 2.74 -11.39 -27.42
C GLY A 5 3.08 -11.84 -26.00
N PHE A 6 2.51 -11.17 -25.02
CA PHE A 6 2.54 -11.57 -23.61
C PHE A 6 1.63 -12.78 -23.42
N ARG A 7 2.19 -14.00 -23.53
CA ARG A 7 1.47 -15.22 -23.15
C ARG A 7 1.40 -15.30 -21.62
N ALA A 8 0.22 -15.13 -21.07
CA ALA A 8 -0.08 -15.42 -19.67
C ALA A 8 0.23 -16.90 -19.36
N ARG A 9 1.27 -17.16 -18.57
CA ARG A 9 1.71 -18.52 -18.18
C ARG A 9 1.04 -19.05 -16.91
N HIS A 10 -0.08 -18.55 -16.51
CA HIS A 10 -0.88 -19.18 -15.45
C HIS A 10 -2.33 -19.14 -15.87
N GLY A 11 -2.87 -20.33 -16.18
CA GLY A 11 -4.30 -20.54 -16.35
C GLY A 11 -5.07 -20.13 -15.07
N PRO A 12 -6.42 -20.05 -15.13
CA PRO A 12 -7.21 -19.69 -13.96
C PRO A 12 -6.84 -20.59 -12.78
N TYR A 13 -6.63 -19.98 -11.61
CA TYR A 13 -6.40 -20.70 -10.36
C TYR A 13 -7.58 -21.65 -10.12
N ARG A 14 -7.39 -22.93 -10.44
CA ARG A 14 -8.32 -24.01 -10.12
C ARG A 14 -8.02 -24.50 -8.71
N GLY A 15 -8.17 -23.64 -7.72
CA GLY A 15 -8.33 -24.11 -6.36
C GLY A 15 -9.69 -24.81 -6.28
N SER A 16 -9.70 -26.14 -6.21
CA SER A 16 -10.90 -26.86 -5.82
C SER A 16 -11.28 -26.34 -4.44
N LEU A 17 -12.49 -25.76 -4.30
CA LEU A 17 -13.11 -25.60 -3.01
C LEU A 17 -13.23 -27.00 -2.43
N GLN A 18 -12.34 -27.38 -1.51
CA GLN A 18 -12.45 -28.62 -0.79
C GLN A 18 -13.71 -28.53 0.07
N THR A 19 -14.74 -29.27 -0.32
CA THR A 19 -15.93 -29.52 0.51
C THR A 19 -15.51 -30.40 1.67
N GLY A 20 -15.08 -29.78 2.78
CA GLY A 20 -14.63 -30.49 3.99
C GLY A 20 -14.44 -29.49 5.14
N MET A 21 -14.18 -30.02 6.33
CA MET A 21 -13.82 -29.18 7.49
C MET A 21 -12.68 -28.22 7.13
N PRO A 22 -12.68 -26.97 7.61
CA PRO A 22 -11.61 -26.01 7.36
C PRO A 22 -10.27 -26.61 7.81
N GLN A 23 -9.30 -26.68 6.88
CA GLN A 23 -7.94 -27.11 7.22
C GLN A 23 -7.11 -25.89 7.63
N LEU A 24 -6.39 -26.00 8.76
CA LEU A 24 -5.46 -24.97 9.21
C LEU A 24 -4.29 -24.87 8.23
N ASN A 25 -4.02 -23.66 7.76
CA ASN A 25 -2.81 -23.35 7.02
C ASN A 25 -1.84 -22.59 7.95
N ASN A 26 -1.08 -23.35 8.72
CA ASN A 26 -0.16 -22.80 9.73
C ASN A 26 0.85 -21.82 9.12
N ALA A 27 1.38 -22.09 7.93
CA ALA A 27 2.33 -21.21 7.27
C ALA A 27 1.74 -19.81 6.97
N VAL A 28 0.47 -19.75 6.56
CA VAL A 28 -0.23 -18.47 6.33
C VAL A 28 -0.53 -17.76 7.65
N ILE A 29 -0.94 -18.50 8.68
CA ILE A 29 -1.21 -17.94 10.01
C ILE A 29 0.07 -17.32 10.57
N ASP A 30 1.19 -18.07 10.56
CA ASP A 30 2.48 -17.60 11.04
C ASP A 30 2.97 -16.37 10.27
N PHE A 31 2.83 -16.37 8.95
CA PHE A 31 3.17 -15.23 8.10
C PHE A 31 2.38 -13.97 8.50
N LEU A 32 1.07 -14.08 8.70
CA LEU A 32 0.22 -12.95 9.08
C LEU A 32 0.54 -12.43 10.49
N LEU A 33 0.78 -13.32 11.45
CA LEU A 33 1.11 -12.97 12.83
C LEU A 33 2.50 -12.35 12.95
N GLN A 34 3.47 -12.76 12.12
CA GLN A 34 4.83 -12.23 12.13
C GLN A 34 5.01 -10.94 11.34
N ARG A 35 3.98 -10.49 10.58
CA ARG A 35 4.06 -9.29 9.76
C ARG A 35 4.39 -8.04 10.60
N LYS A 36 5.44 -7.34 10.23
CA LYS A 36 5.92 -6.10 10.87
C LYS A 36 6.11 -5.01 9.82
N SER A 37 6.08 -3.75 10.26
CA SER A 37 6.42 -2.60 9.40
C SER A 37 7.79 -2.07 9.84
N PRO A 38 8.86 -2.35 9.11
CA PRO A 38 10.19 -1.84 9.43
C PRO A 38 10.20 -0.30 9.32
N PRO A 39 10.99 0.40 10.14
CA PRO A 39 11.28 1.81 9.89
C PRO A 39 11.81 2.01 8.46
N ILE A 40 11.36 3.05 7.74
CA ILE A 40 11.77 3.28 6.34
C ILE A 40 13.29 3.43 6.24
N SER A 41 13.95 3.98 7.26
CA SER A 41 15.41 4.10 7.34
C SER A 41 16.16 2.76 7.30
N GLN A 42 15.48 1.65 7.58
CA GLN A 42 16.05 0.29 7.54
C GLN A 42 15.74 -0.46 6.25
N ILE A 43 14.91 0.13 5.37
CA ILE A 43 14.58 -0.43 4.04
C ILE A 43 15.67 0.01 3.06
N LYS A 44 16.48 -0.92 2.57
CA LYS A 44 17.67 -0.67 1.77
C LYS A 44 17.62 -1.40 0.42
N GLU A 45 18.63 -1.14 -0.43
CA GLU A 45 18.86 -1.94 -1.63
C GLU A 45 19.24 -3.40 -1.26
N PRO A 46 18.95 -4.37 -2.13
CA PRO A 46 18.23 -4.22 -3.39
C PRO A 46 16.73 -4.07 -3.20
N GLY A 47 16.10 -3.33 -4.10
CA GLY A 47 14.65 -3.30 -4.24
C GLY A 47 14.13 -4.45 -5.10
N PRO A 48 12.81 -4.63 -5.22
CA PRO A 48 12.19 -5.61 -6.10
C PRO A 48 12.56 -5.39 -7.57
N ASN A 49 12.81 -6.48 -8.29
CA ASN A 49 12.93 -6.44 -9.73
C ASN A 49 11.55 -6.34 -10.41
N ARG A 50 11.54 -6.21 -11.75
CA ARG A 50 10.29 -6.03 -12.51
C ARG A 50 9.31 -7.20 -12.37
N ASN A 51 9.81 -8.44 -12.33
CA ASN A 51 8.95 -9.60 -12.18
C ASN A 51 8.32 -9.67 -10.78
N GLN A 52 9.11 -9.39 -9.75
CA GLN A 52 8.63 -9.32 -8.37
C GLN A 52 7.62 -8.18 -8.18
N LEU A 53 7.86 -7.01 -8.77
CA LEU A 53 6.90 -5.91 -8.77
C LEU A 53 5.58 -6.33 -9.42
N ASN A 54 5.62 -6.94 -10.60
CA ASN A 54 4.42 -7.41 -11.28
C ASN A 54 3.64 -8.43 -10.42
N GLU A 55 4.33 -9.34 -9.74
CA GLU A 55 3.68 -10.29 -8.84
C GLU A 55 3.06 -9.60 -7.63
N MET A 56 3.73 -8.61 -7.03
CA MET A 56 3.17 -7.80 -5.94
C MET A 56 1.88 -7.11 -6.37
N ILE A 57 1.84 -6.50 -7.57
CA ILE A 57 0.64 -5.83 -8.08
C ILE A 57 -0.48 -6.85 -8.34
N ARG A 58 -0.17 -8.01 -8.90
CA ARG A 58 -1.18 -9.08 -9.10
C ARG A 58 -1.81 -9.54 -7.79
N ILE A 59 -1.01 -9.63 -6.72
CA ILE A 59 -1.52 -9.98 -5.38
C ILE A 59 -2.31 -8.80 -4.81
N ALA A 60 -1.79 -7.57 -4.93
CA ALA A 60 -2.42 -6.37 -4.40
C ALA A 60 -3.82 -6.09 -4.97
N THR A 61 -4.08 -6.53 -6.20
CA THR A 61 -5.39 -6.39 -6.85
C THR A 61 -6.40 -7.48 -6.47
N ARG A 62 -6.04 -8.47 -5.63
CA ARG A 62 -6.95 -9.53 -5.18
C ARG A 62 -7.62 -9.16 -3.86
N VAL A 63 -8.42 -8.13 -3.91
CA VAL A 63 -9.11 -7.56 -2.75
C VAL A 63 -10.61 -7.46 -3.03
N PRO A 64 -11.46 -7.34 -2.00
CA PRO A 64 -12.88 -7.07 -2.20
C PRO A 64 -13.08 -5.79 -3.02
N ASP A 65 -13.88 -5.91 -4.06
CA ASP A 65 -14.19 -4.83 -4.99
C ASP A 65 -15.65 -4.95 -5.42
N HIS A 66 -16.54 -4.24 -4.73
CA HIS A 66 -17.97 -4.27 -5.00
C HIS A 66 -18.25 -3.72 -6.39
N GLY A 67 -18.95 -4.51 -7.20
CA GLY A 67 -19.30 -4.14 -8.56
C GLY A 67 -18.15 -4.17 -9.57
N LEU A 68 -16.98 -4.69 -9.19
CA LEU A 68 -15.77 -4.74 -10.04
C LEU A 68 -15.39 -3.36 -10.60
N LEU A 69 -15.44 -2.36 -9.72
CA LEU A 69 -15.19 -0.97 -10.10
C LEU A 69 -13.70 -0.66 -10.27
N GLU A 70 -12.81 -1.48 -9.69
CA GLU A 70 -11.35 -1.23 -9.68
C GLU A 70 -11.04 0.22 -9.27
N PRO A 71 -11.51 0.66 -8.08
CA PRO A 71 -11.49 2.08 -7.70
C PRO A 71 -10.14 2.51 -7.15
N TRP A 72 -9.07 1.96 -7.70
CA TRP A 72 -7.70 2.21 -7.28
C TRP A 72 -6.71 2.01 -8.43
N ARG A 73 -5.56 2.67 -8.33
CA ARG A 73 -4.41 2.49 -9.20
C ARG A 73 -3.11 2.65 -8.42
N PHE A 74 -2.01 2.26 -9.04
CA PHE A 74 -0.68 2.30 -8.44
C PHE A 74 0.23 3.23 -9.25
N ILE A 75 1.01 4.06 -8.55
CA ILE A 75 2.04 4.91 -9.15
C ILE A 75 3.39 4.44 -8.64
N LEU A 76 4.28 4.06 -9.55
CA LEU A 76 5.64 3.62 -9.21
C LEU A 76 6.61 4.80 -9.20
N TYR A 77 7.28 5.03 -8.08
CA TYR A 77 8.39 5.96 -7.95
C TYR A 77 9.68 5.18 -7.74
N GLN A 78 10.57 5.22 -8.73
CA GLN A 78 11.89 4.55 -8.68
C GLN A 78 12.96 5.39 -9.40
N GLY A 79 14.24 5.08 -9.17
CA GLY A 79 15.35 5.79 -9.79
C GLY A 79 15.31 7.29 -9.50
N ASP A 80 15.53 8.10 -10.51
CA ASP A 80 15.61 9.57 -10.41
C ASP A 80 14.27 10.23 -10.03
N ALA A 81 13.14 9.58 -10.32
CA ALA A 81 11.83 10.10 -9.95
C ALA A 81 11.71 10.32 -8.43
N ARG A 82 12.31 9.46 -7.59
CA ARG A 82 12.30 9.60 -6.13
C ARG A 82 13.02 10.86 -5.67
N ARG A 83 14.17 11.18 -6.29
CA ARG A 83 14.93 12.40 -6.02
C ARG A 83 14.14 13.65 -6.41
N LYS A 84 13.56 13.66 -7.61
CA LYS A 84 12.73 14.79 -8.11
C LYS A 84 11.53 15.05 -7.20
N VAL A 85 10.87 14.00 -6.71
CA VAL A 85 9.79 14.13 -5.73
C VAL A 85 10.32 14.79 -4.46
N GLY A 86 11.46 14.34 -3.92
CA GLY A 86 12.05 14.92 -2.71
C GLY A 86 12.40 16.40 -2.88
N GLU A 87 12.97 16.79 -4.01
CA GLU A 87 13.29 18.19 -4.32
C GLU A 87 12.02 19.06 -4.38
N PHE A 88 10.99 18.56 -5.06
CA PHE A 88 9.69 19.24 -5.10
C PHE A 88 9.09 19.39 -3.69
N LEU A 89 9.11 18.33 -2.87
CA LEU A 89 8.56 18.38 -1.52
C LEU A 89 9.31 19.37 -0.61
N ALA A 90 10.64 19.47 -0.74
CA ALA A 90 11.42 20.46 0.01
C ALA A 90 11.06 21.90 -0.39
N MET A 91 10.93 22.16 -1.69
CA MET A 91 10.47 23.46 -2.20
C MET A 91 9.04 23.77 -1.72
N ARG A 92 8.12 22.81 -1.83
CA ARG A 92 6.73 22.98 -1.44
C ARG A 92 6.54 23.17 0.06
N ALA A 93 7.32 22.48 0.87
CA ALA A 93 7.31 22.68 2.32
C ALA A 93 7.77 24.11 2.69
N ALA A 94 8.80 24.62 2.02
CA ALA A 94 9.23 26.01 2.23
C ALA A 94 8.17 27.04 1.78
N GLU A 95 7.39 26.77 0.73
CA GLU A 95 6.24 27.62 0.36
C GLU A 95 5.16 27.66 1.45
N ILE A 96 4.92 26.53 2.13
CA ILE A 96 3.85 26.41 3.14
C ILE A 96 4.31 26.91 4.51
N GLU A 97 5.51 26.54 4.95
CA GLU A 97 6.02 26.74 6.32
C GLU A 97 6.88 28.02 6.43
N GLY A 98 7.32 28.61 5.31
CA GLY A 98 8.32 29.66 5.24
C GLY A 98 9.74 29.10 5.17
N PRO A 99 10.79 29.93 5.37
CA PRO A 99 12.18 29.50 5.28
C PRO A 99 12.48 28.30 6.19
N LEU A 100 12.96 27.22 5.61
CA LEU A 100 13.33 26.00 6.32
C LEU A 100 14.82 25.96 6.66
N ASN A 101 15.18 25.35 7.80
CA ASN A 101 16.58 25.03 8.09
C ASN A 101 17.06 23.85 7.23
N GLU A 102 18.37 23.68 7.15
CA GLU A 102 19.01 22.66 6.33
C GLU A 102 18.54 21.23 6.67
N GLN A 103 18.43 20.91 7.97
CA GLN A 103 17.96 19.59 8.42
C GLN A 103 16.54 19.29 7.91
N ARG A 104 15.63 20.27 7.93
CA ARG A 104 14.25 20.13 7.47
C ARG A 104 14.22 19.95 5.95
N ILE A 105 15.03 20.68 5.20
CA ILE A 105 15.18 20.53 3.75
C ILE A 105 15.63 19.12 3.38
N GLU A 106 16.70 18.63 4.01
CA GLU A 106 17.21 17.28 3.75
C GLU A 106 16.21 16.18 4.15
N GLN A 107 15.44 16.40 5.21
CA GLN A 107 14.36 15.49 5.59
C GLN A 107 13.30 15.37 4.49
N GLU A 108 12.89 16.49 3.88
CA GLU A 108 11.91 16.47 2.79
C GLU A 108 12.48 15.85 1.51
N LYS A 109 13.72 16.23 1.12
CA LYS A 109 14.41 15.62 -0.02
C LYS A 109 14.52 14.10 0.10
N ALA A 110 14.72 13.60 1.33
CA ALA A 110 14.86 12.17 1.57
C ALA A 110 13.52 11.40 1.55
N ARG A 111 12.35 12.05 1.56
CA ARG A 111 11.03 11.39 1.74
C ARG A 111 10.85 10.15 0.87
N PHE A 112 11.16 10.24 -0.42
CA PHE A 112 11.00 9.13 -1.37
C PHE A 112 12.30 8.35 -1.63
N SER A 113 13.45 8.90 -1.28
CA SER A 113 14.76 8.29 -1.55
C SER A 113 15.25 7.34 -0.45
N ARG A 114 14.57 7.28 0.70
CA ARG A 114 14.96 6.40 1.84
C ARG A 114 14.80 4.91 1.56
N ALA A 115 13.95 4.54 0.61
CA ALA A 115 13.75 3.16 0.18
C ALA A 115 14.02 3.03 -1.32
N PRO A 116 14.43 1.84 -1.82
CA PRO A 116 14.71 1.60 -3.24
C PRO A 116 13.51 1.84 -4.15
N MET A 117 12.33 1.55 -3.67
CA MET A 117 11.07 1.65 -4.40
C MET A 117 9.99 2.25 -3.52
N VAL A 118 9.16 3.12 -4.10
CA VAL A 118 7.95 3.62 -3.47
C VAL A 118 6.79 3.41 -4.42
N ILE A 119 5.69 2.87 -3.91
CA ILE A 119 4.45 2.71 -4.66
C ILE A 119 3.37 3.55 -4.00
N GLY A 120 2.88 4.56 -4.72
CA GLY A 120 1.69 5.31 -4.34
C GLY A 120 0.45 4.49 -4.66
N VAL A 121 -0.39 4.26 -3.67
CA VAL A 121 -1.71 3.66 -3.85
C VAL A 121 -2.74 4.80 -3.85
N VAL A 122 -3.48 4.89 -4.94
CA VAL A 122 -4.37 6.02 -5.24
C VAL A 122 -5.79 5.50 -5.36
N SER A 123 -6.71 6.15 -4.67
CA SER A 123 -8.15 5.95 -4.85
C SER A 123 -8.62 6.70 -6.09
N THR A 124 -9.31 5.99 -6.97
CA THR A 124 -9.87 6.48 -8.24
C THR A 124 -11.38 6.22 -8.24
N PRO A 125 -12.15 6.90 -7.38
CA PRO A 125 -13.56 6.60 -7.21
C PRO A 125 -14.32 6.82 -8.52
N LYS A 126 -15.25 5.91 -8.80
CA LYS A 126 -16.14 5.96 -9.95
C LYS A 126 -17.55 6.32 -9.49
N PRO A 127 -18.24 7.26 -10.14
CA PRO A 127 -19.65 7.53 -9.85
C PRO A 127 -20.47 6.26 -9.97
N HIS A 128 -21.28 5.95 -8.92
CA HIS A 128 -22.12 4.77 -8.89
C HIS A 128 -23.30 4.98 -7.95
N ASP A 129 -24.55 4.67 -8.41
CA ASP A 129 -25.78 4.99 -7.67
C ASP A 129 -25.92 4.21 -6.34
N ARG A 130 -25.34 3.01 -6.26
CA ARG A 130 -25.49 2.11 -5.11
C ARG A 130 -24.21 1.84 -4.33
N ILE A 131 -23.05 2.18 -4.90
CA ILE A 131 -21.74 1.91 -4.28
C ILE A 131 -21.11 3.25 -3.93
N PRO A 132 -21.14 3.66 -2.68
CA PRO A 132 -20.65 4.96 -2.25
C PRO A 132 -19.11 5.05 -2.31
N GLU A 133 -18.58 6.26 -2.40
CA GLU A 133 -17.14 6.51 -2.51
C GLU A 133 -16.35 5.97 -1.31
N TRP A 134 -16.90 6.01 -0.09
CA TRP A 134 -16.21 5.51 1.09
C TRP A 134 -15.95 3.99 1.01
N GLU A 135 -16.88 3.22 0.45
CA GLU A 135 -16.72 1.77 0.23
C GLU A 135 -15.61 1.49 -0.80
N GLN A 136 -15.59 2.28 -1.87
CA GLN A 136 -14.54 2.22 -2.89
C GLN A 136 -13.16 2.58 -2.30
N PHE A 137 -13.11 3.58 -1.41
CA PHE A 137 -11.88 3.97 -0.72
C PHE A 137 -11.36 2.84 0.20
N LEU A 138 -12.25 2.13 0.89
CA LEU A 138 -11.87 0.95 1.70
C LEU A 138 -11.30 -0.17 0.84
N SER A 139 -11.84 -0.42 -0.36
CA SER A 139 -11.25 -1.37 -1.32
C SER A 139 -9.81 -1.00 -1.65
N GLY A 140 -9.54 0.28 -1.90
CA GLY A 140 -8.17 0.77 -2.11
C GLY A 140 -7.27 0.61 -0.88
N GLY A 141 -7.79 0.79 0.33
CA GLY A 141 -7.07 0.49 1.58
C GLY A 141 -6.68 -0.99 1.69
N ASN A 142 -7.58 -1.88 1.30
CA ASN A 142 -7.27 -3.32 1.21
C ASN A 142 -6.18 -3.59 0.15
N ALA A 143 -6.21 -2.91 -1.01
CA ALA A 143 -5.17 -3.05 -2.03
C ALA A 143 -3.79 -2.59 -1.51
N ALA A 144 -3.73 -1.49 -0.74
CA ALA A 144 -2.51 -1.03 -0.10
C ALA A 144 -1.98 -2.05 0.92
N PHE A 145 -2.84 -2.60 1.75
CA PHE A 145 -2.45 -3.63 2.72
C PHE A 145 -2.03 -4.93 2.04
N SER A 146 -2.75 -5.37 1.02
CA SER A 146 -2.39 -6.55 0.22
C SER A 146 -1.03 -6.37 -0.47
N LEU A 147 -0.69 -5.15 -0.94
CA LEU A 147 0.63 -4.84 -1.46
C LEU A 147 1.74 -5.00 -0.40
N VAL A 148 1.50 -4.57 0.84
CA VAL A 148 2.43 -4.79 1.96
C VAL A 148 2.63 -6.28 2.22
N LEU A 149 1.55 -7.07 2.23
CA LEU A 149 1.65 -8.53 2.41
C LEU A 149 2.41 -9.19 1.26
N ALA A 150 2.15 -8.76 0.01
CA ALA A 150 2.85 -9.28 -1.17
C ALA A 150 4.36 -9.01 -1.10
N ALA A 151 4.77 -7.81 -0.68
CA ALA A 151 6.17 -7.48 -0.50
C ALA A 151 6.84 -8.40 0.54
N HIS A 152 6.19 -8.60 1.70
CA HIS A 152 6.71 -9.49 2.73
C HIS A 152 6.76 -10.96 2.28
N ALA A 153 5.74 -11.44 1.57
CA ALA A 153 5.71 -12.80 1.03
C ALA A 153 6.84 -13.06 0.02
N LEU A 154 7.31 -12.02 -0.67
CA LEU A 154 8.45 -12.07 -1.58
C LEU A 154 9.80 -11.77 -0.90
N GLY A 155 9.83 -11.68 0.44
CA GLY A 155 11.04 -11.50 1.24
C GLY A 155 11.52 -10.06 1.40
N PHE A 156 10.71 -9.06 1.01
CA PHE A 156 11.03 -7.65 1.17
C PHE A 156 10.41 -7.06 2.44
N GLY A 157 11.03 -6.03 3.00
CA GLY A 157 10.39 -5.16 3.96
C GLY A 157 9.48 -4.15 3.27
N ALA A 158 8.36 -3.84 3.90
CA ALA A 158 7.44 -2.83 3.41
C ALA A 158 6.86 -1.99 4.55
N ASN A 159 6.76 -0.68 4.31
CA ASN A 159 6.13 0.25 5.25
C ASN A 159 5.15 1.16 4.51
N TRP A 160 3.90 1.14 4.92
CA TRP A 160 2.83 1.99 4.40
C TRP A 160 2.71 3.25 5.26
N VAL A 161 2.87 4.41 4.64
CA VAL A 161 2.78 5.72 5.30
C VAL A 161 1.95 6.69 4.47
N SER A 162 1.43 7.70 5.16
CA SER A 162 0.95 8.95 4.58
C SER A 162 1.67 10.12 5.25
N ASN A 163 1.61 11.30 4.65
CA ASN A 163 2.22 12.49 5.22
C ASN A 163 1.50 13.74 4.68
N TRP A 164 1.93 14.95 5.09
CA TRP A 164 1.32 16.22 4.71
C TRP A 164 1.07 16.34 3.20
N TYR A 165 2.00 15.86 2.36
CA TYR A 165 1.90 15.90 0.91
C TYR A 165 0.79 15.00 0.34
N SER A 166 0.23 14.10 1.15
CA SER A 166 -0.94 13.30 0.73
C SER A 166 -2.22 14.16 0.63
N GLY A 167 -2.29 15.26 1.39
CA GLY A 167 -3.44 16.17 1.40
C GLY A 167 -3.22 17.46 0.62
N ASP A 168 -1.97 17.90 0.42
CA ASP A 168 -1.67 19.13 -0.28
C ASP A 168 -1.96 19.03 -1.79
N ALA A 169 -2.77 19.94 -2.32
CA ALA A 169 -3.26 19.88 -3.70
C ALA A 169 -2.13 19.91 -4.74
N LYS A 170 -1.16 20.85 -4.58
CA LYS A 170 -0.01 20.94 -5.50
C LYS A 170 0.87 19.69 -5.44
N SER A 171 1.07 19.13 -4.24
CA SER A 171 1.84 17.89 -4.07
C SER A 171 1.13 16.70 -4.72
N ARG A 172 -0.17 16.57 -4.59
CA ARG A 172 -0.94 15.52 -5.26
C ARG A 172 -0.82 15.61 -6.78
N GLU A 173 -0.96 16.81 -7.34
CA GLU A 173 -0.78 17.05 -8.77
C GLU A 173 0.64 16.65 -9.25
N PHE A 174 1.68 17.11 -8.55
CA PHE A 174 3.07 16.76 -8.88
C PHE A 174 3.34 15.25 -8.75
N LEU A 175 2.71 14.60 -7.78
CA LEU A 175 2.77 13.15 -7.58
C LEU A 175 1.97 12.34 -8.61
N GLY A 176 1.32 13.00 -9.56
CA GLY A 176 0.61 12.37 -10.67
C GLY A 176 -0.83 11.99 -10.38
N LEU A 177 -1.49 12.65 -9.42
CA LEU A 177 -2.90 12.46 -9.14
C LEU A 177 -3.77 13.46 -9.90
N ALA A 178 -4.91 13.00 -10.40
CA ALA A 178 -5.97 13.87 -10.89
C ALA A 178 -6.72 14.54 -9.72
N ALA A 179 -7.46 15.61 -10.00
CA ALA A 179 -8.12 16.42 -8.98
C ALA A 179 -9.12 15.61 -8.10
N HIS A 180 -9.82 14.65 -8.70
CA HIS A 180 -10.80 13.79 -8.02
C HIS A 180 -10.17 12.59 -7.30
N GLU A 181 -8.90 12.30 -7.55
CA GLU A 181 -8.21 11.17 -6.94
C GLU A 181 -7.68 11.50 -5.54
N ARG A 182 -7.56 10.51 -4.70
CA ARG A 182 -7.07 10.66 -3.32
C ARG A 182 -5.93 9.68 -3.04
N VAL A 183 -4.94 10.14 -2.29
CA VAL A 183 -3.89 9.25 -1.80
C VAL A 183 -4.46 8.33 -0.73
N ILE A 184 -4.29 7.02 -0.90
CA ILE A 184 -4.49 6.01 0.16
C ILE A 184 -3.23 5.91 0.99
N GLY A 185 -2.08 5.92 0.35
CA GLY A 185 -0.78 5.97 1.02
C GLY A 185 0.37 5.63 0.07
N PHE A 186 1.57 5.68 0.63
CA PHE A 186 2.81 5.34 -0.06
C PHE A 186 3.44 4.13 0.62
N VAL A 187 3.66 3.06 -0.14
CA VAL A 187 4.32 1.84 0.34
C VAL A 187 5.78 1.89 -0.07
N HIS A 188 6.67 2.01 0.91
CA HIS A 188 8.11 1.98 0.74
C HIS A 188 8.57 0.53 0.80
N ILE A 189 9.32 0.05 -0.19
CA ILE A 189 9.67 -1.36 -0.36
C ILE A 189 11.16 -1.51 -0.64
N GLY A 190 11.78 -2.52 -0.02
CA GLY A 190 13.19 -2.89 -0.23
C GLY A 190 13.63 -3.98 0.73
N THR A 191 14.93 -4.23 0.78
CA THR A 191 15.52 -5.26 1.64
C THR A 191 15.70 -4.75 3.06
N VAL A 192 15.42 -5.61 4.04
CA VAL A 192 15.67 -5.38 5.47
C VAL A 192 16.59 -6.47 5.99
N SER A 193 17.78 -6.08 6.45
CA SER A 193 18.83 -7.02 6.91
C SER A 193 18.92 -7.14 8.43
N VAL A 194 18.16 -6.33 9.17
CA VAL A 194 18.20 -6.28 10.63
C VAL A 194 16.90 -6.79 11.23
N PRO A 195 16.95 -7.45 12.40
CA PRO A 195 15.72 -7.85 13.09
C PRO A 195 14.86 -6.64 13.43
N ILE A 196 13.57 -6.73 13.13
CA ILE A 196 12.60 -5.71 13.50
C ILE A 196 11.88 -6.15 14.77
N PRO A 197 11.97 -5.39 15.86
CA PRO A 197 11.23 -5.69 17.08
C PRO A 197 9.73 -5.66 16.81
N ASP A 198 8.99 -6.51 17.50
CA ASP A 198 7.55 -6.43 17.45
C ASP A 198 7.05 -5.31 18.36
N ARG A 199 5.83 -4.84 18.10
CA ARG A 199 5.15 -3.84 18.92
C ARG A 199 3.97 -4.49 19.65
N PRO A 200 3.53 -3.96 20.79
CA PRO A 200 2.33 -4.43 21.47
C PRO A 200 1.14 -4.48 20.51
N ARG A 201 0.33 -5.52 20.66
CA ARG A 201 -0.94 -5.68 19.94
C ARG A 201 -2.07 -5.69 20.98
N PRO A 202 -3.27 -5.24 20.61
CA PRO A 202 -4.40 -5.35 21.50
C PRO A 202 -4.72 -6.82 21.76
N GLU A 203 -5.14 -7.14 22.98
CA GLU A 203 -5.72 -8.44 23.28
C GLU A 203 -7.07 -8.59 22.56
N PRO A 204 -7.41 -9.76 22.00
CA PRO A 204 -8.65 -9.95 21.27
C PRO A 204 -9.90 -9.47 22.03
N VAL A 205 -9.96 -9.73 23.33
CA VAL A 205 -11.07 -9.33 24.20
C VAL A 205 -11.26 -7.80 24.29
N SER A 206 -10.19 -7.02 24.03
CA SER A 206 -10.27 -5.55 24.11
C SER A 206 -10.85 -4.90 22.85
N VAL A 207 -10.94 -5.63 21.76
CA VAL A 207 -11.39 -5.15 20.44
C VAL A 207 -12.56 -5.93 19.87
N LEU A 208 -12.99 -7.00 20.56
CA LEU A 208 -14.14 -7.81 20.19
C LEU A 208 -15.28 -7.55 21.16
N THR A 209 -16.43 -7.19 20.63
CA THR A 209 -17.66 -7.02 21.43
C THR A 209 -18.69 -8.02 20.91
N GLU A 210 -19.27 -8.79 21.85
CA GLU A 210 -20.38 -9.68 21.54
C GLU A 210 -21.68 -8.86 21.51
N PHE A 211 -22.44 -8.98 20.41
CA PHE A 211 -23.74 -8.33 20.31
C PHE A 211 -24.77 -9.09 21.13
N LEU A 212 -25.31 -8.43 22.14
CA LEU A 212 -26.45 -8.91 22.88
C LEU A 212 -27.72 -8.22 22.34
N ALA A 213 -28.59 -9.00 21.72
CA ALA A 213 -29.85 -8.48 21.18
C ALA A 213 -30.68 -7.87 22.34
N PRO A 214 -31.16 -6.61 22.21
CA PRO A 214 -32.10 -6.07 23.18
C PRO A 214 -33.43 -6.82 23.12
N ASP A 215 -34.09 -6.96 24.27
CA ASP A 215 -35.46 -7.49 24.32
C ASP A 215 -36.42 -6.50 23.62
N TRP A 216 -36.78 -6.84 22.38
CA TRP A 216 -37.83 -6.14 21.65
C TRP A 216 -39.18 -6.76 22.03
N SER A 217 -39.76 -6.33 23.15
CA SER A 217 -41.20 -6.53 23.40
C SER A 217 -41.95 -5.53 22.54
N VAL A 218 -42.60 -6.01 21.48
CA VAL A 218 -43.59 -5.27 20.67
C VAL A 218 -44.90 -5.25 21.39
#